data_56cbade8940b2972b12973b675ec7b7e
#
_entry.id   56cbade8940b2972b12973b675ec7b7e
#
_cell.length_a   1.000
_cell.length_b   1.000
_cell.length_c   1.000
_cell.angle_alpha   90.00
_cell.angle_beta   90.00
_cell.angle_gamma   90.00
#
_symmetry.space_group_name_H-M   'P 1'
#
loop_
_entity.id
_entity.type
_entity.pdbx_description
1 polymer ?
#
loop_
_entity_poly.entity_id
_entity_poly.type
_entity_poly.pdbx_seq_one_letter_code
_entity_poly.pdbx_strand_id
1 'polypeptide(L)'
;MNVFRPVALIPVYNHHQVIDELLDVLGSLDLPVILVDDGSNELCARSLDVSAASHRQASLVRLAKNGGKGAAVISGLYVADNMNFTHAIQIDADGQHDLAAVTDFLDQAHHN
;
A
#
# COMPACT_ATOMS: atom_id res chain seq x y z
N MET A 1 -1.63 -7.42 -25.52
CA MET A 1 -2.40 -8.13 -24.49
C MET A 1 -2.27 -7.42 -23.16
N ASN A 2 -3.37 -7.08 -22.53
CA ASN A 2 -3.35 -6.38 -21.26
C ASN A 2 -3.25 -7.36 -20.10
N VAL A 3 -2.25 -7.18 -19.27
CA VAL A 3 -2.09 -7.99 -18.06
C VAL A 3 -2.65 -7.18 -16.90
N PHE A 4 -3.59 -7.76 -16.18
CA PHE A 4 -4.13 -7.12 -14.98
C PHE A 4 -3.15 -7.32 -13.82
N ARG A 5 -2.56 -6.23 -13.33
CA ARG A 5 -1.61 -6.25 -12.22
C ARG A 5 -1.99 -5.17 -11.20
N PRO A 6 -2.92 -5.47 -10.29
CA PRO A 6 -3.36 -4.51 -9.30
C PRO A 6 -2.38 -4.39 -8.14
N VAL A 7 -2.39 -3.25 -7.45
CA VAL A 7 -1.61 -3.02 -6.24
C VAL A 7 -2.43 -2.15 -5.27
N ALA A 8 -2.29 -2.42 -3.98
CA ALA A 8 -2.80 -1.52 -2.95
C ALA A 8 -1.71 -0.53 -2.59
N LEU A 9 -2.07 0.73 -2.45
CA LEU A 9 -1.15 1.81 -2.12
C LEU A 9 -1.57 2.40 -0.77
N ILE A 10 -0.68 2.29 0.22
CA ILE A 10 -0.98 2.66 1.60
C ILE A 10 -0.03 3.76 2.05
N PRO A 11 -0.47 5.04 2.05
CA PRO A 11 0.34 6.10 2.64
C PRO A 11 0.30 6.01 4.17
N VAL A 12 1.44 6.15 4.81
CA VAL A 12 1.58 6.02 6.27
C VAL A 12 2.33 7.23 6.82
N TYR A 13 1.76 7.83 7.86
CA TYR A 13 2.45 8.87 8.62
C TYR A 13 2.16 8.66 10.10
N ASN A 14 3.18 8.23 10.86
CA ASN A 14 3.10 8.01 12.31
C ASN A 14 1.94 7.10 12.74
N HIS A 15 1.52 6.17 11.87
CA HIS A 15 0.36 5.33 12.16
C HIS A 15 0.66 3.91 11.68
N HIS A 16 1.16 3.07 12.58
CA HIS A 16 1.63 1.72 12.22
C HIS A 16 0.88 0.58 12.91
N GLN A 17 -0.07 0.91 13.80
CA GLN A 17 -0.63 -0.05 14.75
C GLN A 17 -1.36 -1.22 14.12
N VAL A 18 -1.97 -1.02 12.95
CA VAL A 18 -2.75 -2.07 12.29
C VAL A 18 -2.18 -2.50 10.93
N ILE A 19 -0.95 -2.09 10.64
CA ILE A 19 -0.36 -2.38 9.33
C ILE A 19 -0.20 -3.89 9.11
N ASP A 20 0.28 -4.64 10.09
CA ASP A 20 0.45 -6.09 9.95
C ASP A 20 -0.87 -6.79 9.66
N GLU A 21 -1.94 -6.43 10.39
CA GLU A 21 -3.26 -6.99 10.15
C GLU A 21 -3.76 -6.68 8.74
N LEU A 22 -3.56 -5.44 8.31
CA LEU A 22 -3.95 -5.00 6.97
C LEU A 22 -3.18 -5.76 5.90
N LEU A 23 -1.87 -5.93 6.08
CA LEU A 23 -1.04 -6.67 5.14
C LEU A 23 -1.44 -8.15 5.08
N ASP A 24 -1.81 -8.74 6.22
CA ASP A 24 -2.30 -10.13 6.26
C ASP A 24 -3.58 -10.28 5.45
N VAL A 25 -4.52 -9.35 5.62
CA VAL A 25 -5.79 -9.38 4.87
C VAL A 25 -5.54 -9.22 3.37
N LEU A 26 -4.73 -8.25 2.98
CA LEU A 26 -4.45 -8.01 1.57
C LEU A 26 -3.65 -9.16 0.95
N GLY A 27 -2.77 -9.78 1.73
CA GLY A 27 -2.05 -10.97 1.30
C GLY A 27 -2.98 -12.15 1.05
N SER A 28 -4.04 -12.28 1.83
CA SER A 28 -5.04 -13.33 1.61
C SER A 28 -5.82 -13.13 0.30
N LEU A 29 -5.83 -11.91 -0.23
CA LEU A 29 -6.42 -11.59 -1.52
C LEU A 29 -5.39 -11.62 -2.66
N ASP A 30 -4.17 -12.06 -2.38
CA ASP A 30 -3.06 -12.04 -3.33
C ASP A 30 -2.77 -10.65 -3.90
N LEU A 31 -3.01 -9.61 -3.11
CA LEU A 31 -2.86 -8.24 -3.57
C LEU A 31 -1.52 -7.67 -3.10
N PRO A 32 -0.60 -7.36 -4.04
CA PRO A 32 0.64 -6.67 -3.68
C PRO A 32 0.37 -5.30 -3.07
N VAL A 33 1.28 -4.84 -2.23
CA VAL A 33 1.13 -3.60 -1.49
C VAL A 33 2.38 -2.74 -1.64
N ILE A 34 2.17 -1.45 -1.85
CA ILE A 34 3.21 -0.43 -1.72
C ILE A 34 2.88 0.40 -0.49
N LEU A 35 3.72 0.27 0.54
CA LEU A 35 3.67 1.14 1.72
C LEU A 35 4.49 2.38 1.43
N VAL A 36 3.92 3.56 1.58
CA VAL A 36 4.67 4.80 1.43
C VAL A 36 4.78 5.47 2.79
N ASP A 37 5.98 5.42 3.37
CA ASP A 37 6.28 6.07 4.64
C ASP A 37 6.51 7.57 4.37
N ASP A 38 5.58 8.39 4.76
CA ASP A 38 5.59 9.84 4.51
C ASP A 38 6.37 10.58 5.59
N GLY A 39 7.61 10.17 5.84
CA GLY A 39 8.48 10.82 6.80
C GLY A 39 8.05 10.60 8.25
N SER A 40 7.64 9.38 8.59
CA SER A 40 7.23 9.03 9.95
C SER A 40 8.37 9.13 10.95
N ASN A 41 8.01 9.21 12.24
CA ASN A 41 9.00 9.18 13.32
C ASN A 41 9.73 7.84 13.34
N GLU A 42 10.82 7.77 14.14
CA GLU A 42 11.69 6.62 14.15
C GLU A 42 10.99 5.33 14.56
N LEU A 43 10.11 5.40 15.56
CA LEU A 43 9.38 4.23 16.03
C LEU A 43 8.49 3.65 14.91
N CYS A 44 7.73 4.50 14.25
CA CYS A 44 6.87 4.09 13.14
C CYS A 44 7.72 3.57 11.96
N ALA A 45 8.79 4.28 11.62
CA ALA A 45 9.67 3.86 10.52
C ALA A 45 10.22 2.46 10.74
N ARG A 46 10.69 2.15 11.96
CA ARG A 46 11.20 0.83 12.30
C ARG A 46 10.11 -0.24 12.23
N SER A 47 8.91 0.09 12.70
CA SER A 47 7.78 -0.82 12.63
C SER A 47 7.44 -1.15 11.19
N LEU A 48 7.45 -0.17 10.30
CA LEU A 48 7.19 -0.38 8.88
C LEU A 48 8.27 -1.23 8.22
N ASP A 49 9.55 -1.05 8.62
CA ASP A 49 10.63 -1.90 8.11
C ASP A 49 10.38 -3.37 8.47
N VAL A 50 9.98 -3.64 9.70
CA VAL A 50 9.68 -5.00 10.16
C VAL A 50 8.47 -5.57 9.43
N SER A 51 7.41 -4.78 9.29
CA SER A 51 6.19 -5.22 8.61
C SER A 51 6.47 -5.56 7.15
N ALA A 52 7.22 -4.71 6.44
CA ALA A 52 7.55 -4.96 5.05
C ALA A 52 8.44 -6.20 4.90
N ALA A 53 9.38 -6.40 5.81
CA ALA A 53 10.26 -7.57 5.78
C ALA A 53 9.50 -8.87 6.05
N SER A 54 8.40 -8.79 6.81
CA SER A 54 7.61 -9.96 7.21
C SER A 54 6.51 -10.32 6.20
N HIS A 55 6.26 -9.47 5.22
CA HIS A 55 5.20 -9.67 4.24
C HIS A 55 5.80 -9.59 2.83
N ARG A 56 5.93 -10.74 2.19
CA ARG A 56 6.60 -10.86 0.90
C ARG A 56 5.97 -9.97 -0.19
N GLN A 57 4.67 -9.76 -0.14
CA GLN A 57 3.97 -8.96 -1.14
C GLN A 57 4.11 -7.45 -0.92
N ALA A 58 4.69 -7.02 0.19
CA ALA A 58 4.81 -5.60 0.53
C ALA A 58 6.15 -5.03 0.09
N SER A 59 6.10 -3.85 -0.51
CA SER A 59 7.27 -3.03 -0.84
C SER A 59 7.17 -1.73 -0.07
N LEU A 60 8.29 -1.26 0.48
CA LEU A 60 8.32 -0.04 1.28
C LEU A 60 9.06 1.06 0.54
N VAL A 61 8.41 2.21 0.42
CA VAL A 61 8.99 3.44 -0.12
C VAL A 61 9.03 4.44 1.03
N ARG A 62 10.19 5.07 1.27
CA ARG A 62 10.34 6.03 2.36
C ARG A 62 10.69 7.40 1.83
N LEU A 63 9.87 8.40 2.17
CA LEU A 63 10.15 9.79 1.85
C LEU A 63 11.06 10.38 2.93
N ALA A 64 11.97 11.27 2.54
CA ALA A 64 12.94 11.85 3.46
C ALA A 64 12.28 12.70 4.54
N LYS A 65 11.14 13.30 4.22
CA LYS A 65 10.38 14.12 5.17
C LYS A 65 8.90 14.08 4.82
N ASN A 66 8.07 14.44 5.79
CA ASN A 66 6.62 14.51 5.59
C ASN A 66 6.26 15.52 4.51
N GLY A 67 5.58 15.09 3.49
CA GLY A 67 5.10 15.94 2.40
C GLY A 67 3.57 15.99 2.30
N GLY A 68 2.89 15.23 3.16
CA GLY A 68 1.44 15.13 3.14
C GLY A 68 0.96 13.92 2.35
N LYS A 69 -0.31 13.54 2.62
CA LYS A 69 -0.91 12.34 2.01
C LYS A 69 -0.90 12.40 0.48
N GLY A 70 -1.21 13.56 -0.09
CA GLY A 70 -1.20 13.71 -1.55
C GLY A 70 0.16 13.45 -2.15
N ALA A 71 1.22 13.98 -1.53
CA ALA A 71 2.59 13.75 -2.00
C ALA A 71 2.96 12.27 -1.88
N ALA A 72 2.56 11.62 -0.79
CA ALA A 72 2.81 10.20 -0.59
C ALA A 72 2.11 9.35 -1.65
N VAL A 73 0.87 9.65 -1.96
CA VAL A 73 0.10 8.94 -2.99
C VAL A 73 0.78 9.10 -4.34
N ILE A 74 1.18 10.32 -4.71
CA ILE A 74 1.86 10.56 -5.98
C ILE A 74 3.17 9.76 -6.05
N SER A 75 3.96 9.78 -4.99
CA SER A 75 5.22 9.02 -4.94
C SER A 75 4.95 7.51 -5.13
N GLY A 76 3.91 7.00 -4.46
CA GLY A 76 3.52 5.60 -4.60
C GLY A 76 3.07 5.25 -6.00
N LEU A 77 2.35 6.15 -6.67
CA LEU A 77 1.91 5.93 -8.04
C LEU A 77 3.08 5.86 -9.01
N TYR A 78 4.10 6.70 -8.83
CA TYR A 78 5.32 6.60 -9.64
C TYR A 78 6.01 5.25 -9.46
N VAL A 79 6.11 4.79 -8.22
CA VAL A 79 6.71 3.48 -7.94
C VAL A 79 5.87 2.36 -8.56
N ALA A 80 4.55 2.44 -8.43
CA ALA A 80 3.64 1.45 -9.01
C ALA A 80 3.83 1.36 -10.52
N ASP A 81 3.93 2.51 -11.20
CA ASP A 81 4.15 2.56 -12.63
C ASP A 81 5.49 1.91 -13.00
N ASN A 82 6.55 2.23 -12.26
CA ASN A 82 7.88 1.65 -12.49
C ASN A 82 7.91 0.15 -12.25
N MET A 83 7.05 -0.37 -11.39
CA MET A 83 6.93 -1.80 -11.12
C MET A 83 5.94 -2.51 -12.07
N ASN A 84 5.43 -1.80 -13.07
CA ASN A 84 4.51 -2.32 -14.08
C ASN A 84 3.15 -2.77 -13.53
N PHE A 85 2.70 -2.15 -12.45
CA PHE A 85 1.32 -2.34 -12.00
C PHE A 85 0.37 -1.56 -12.92
N THR A 86 -0.81 -2.12 -13.16
CA THR A 86 -1.77 -1.55 -14.10
C THR A 86 -2.89 -0.78 -13.39
N HIS A 87 -3.18 -1.13 -12.15
CA HIS A 87 -4.28 -0.56 -11.37
C HIS A 87 -3.83 -0.38 -9.94
N ALA A 88 -4.23 0.72 -9.30
CA ALA A 88 -3.91 0.97 -7.91
C ALA A 88 -5.17 1.34 -7.15
N ILE A 89 -5.28 0.83 -5.92
CA ILE A 89 -6.32 1.26 -4.99
C ILE A 89 -5.64 1.84 -3.75
N GLN A 90 -6.03 3.04 -3.36
CA GLN A 90 -5.53 3.64 -2.13
C GLN A 90 -6.29 3.11 -0.94
N ILE A 91 -5.57 2.71 0.11
CA ILE A 91 -6.15 2.22 1.36
C ILE A 91 -5.52 3.01 2.51
N ASP A 92 -6.34 3.47 3.43
CA ASP A 92 -5.86 4.22 4.58
C ASP A 92 -5.24 3.28 5.63
N ALA A 93 -4.17 3.75 6.26
CA ALA A 93 -3.39 2.96 7.21
C ALA A 93 -4.03 2.85 8.60
N ASP A 94 -5.14 3.52 8.85
CA ASP A 94 -5.80 3.55 10.15
C ASP A 94 -6.68 2.32 10.45
N GLY A 95 -6.71 1.37 9.54
CA GLY A 95 -7.51 0.16 9.69
C GLY A 95 -8.97 0.32 9.30
N GLN A 96 -9.38 1.52 8.91
CA GLN A 96 -10.74 1.76 8.44
C GLN A 96 -10.81 1.50 6.94
N HIS A 97 -10.69 0.25 6.58
CA HIS A 97 -10.74 -0.17 5.19
C HIS A 97 -12.01 -0.99 4.95
N ASP A 98 -12.53 -0.89 3.75
CA ASP A 98 -13.71 -1.62 3.33
C ASP A 98 -13.26 -2.77 2.41
N LEU A 99 -13.27 -4.00 2.95
CA LEU A 99 -12.91 -5.19 2.18
C LEU A 99 -13.84 -5.42 1.00
N ALA A 100 -15.11 -5.06 1.13
CA ALA A 100 -16.05 -5.17 0.02
C ALA A 100 -15.62 -4.26 -1.13
N ALA A 101 -15.18 -3.04 -0.82
CA ALA A 101 -14.68 -2.10 -1.84
C ALA A 101 -13.42 -2.63 -2.52
N VAL A 102 -12.51 -3.25 -1.76
CA VAL A 102 -11.30 -3.85 -2.34
C VAL A 102 -11.67 -5.01 -3.25
N THR A 103 -12.58 -5.87 -2.82
CA THR A 103 -13.04 -7.00 -3.62
C THR A 103 -13.72 -6.52 -4.90
N ASP A 104 -14.58 -5.51 -4.80
CA ASP A 104 -15.22 -4.91 -5.98
C ASP A 104 -14.20 -4.34 -6.95
N PHE A 105 -13.18 -3.66 -6.43
CA PHE A 105 -12.10 -3.14 -7.26
C PHE A 105 -11.42 -4.26 -8.04
N LEU A 106 -11.08 -5.36 -7.37
CA LEU A 106 -10.41 -6.47 -8.01
C LEU A 106 -11.30 -7.13 -9.06
N ASP A 107 -12.58 -7.31 -8.76
CA ASP A 107 -13.51 -7.94 -9.69
C ASP A 107 -13.75 -7.07 -10.91
N GLN A 108 -14.03 -5.78 -10.72
CA GLN A 108 -14.33 -4.87 -11.83
C GLN A 108 -13.12 -4.65 -12.72
N ALA A 109 -11.96 -4.44 -12.13
CA ALA A 109 -10.74 -4.23 -12.91
C ALA A 109 -10.36 -5.50 -13.69
N HIS A 110 -10.59 -6.68 -13.10
CA HIS A 110 -10.29 -7.94 -13.77
C HIS A 110 -11.21 -8.21 -14.97
N HIS A 111 -12.47 -7.77 -14.88
CA HIS A 111 -13.47 -8.00 -15.93
C HIS A 111 -13.52 -6.90 -16.99
N ASN A 112 -12.88 -5.79 -16.74
CA ASN A 112 -12.80 -4.68 -17.68
C ASN A 112 -11.49 -4.73 -18.45
#